data_26d5c6f601f91ff44a63534008b58a68
#
_entry.id   26d5c6f601f91ff44a63534008b58a68
#
_cell.length_a   1.000
_cell.length_b   1.000
_cell.length_c   1.000
_cell.angle_alpha   90.00
_cell.angle_beta   90.00
_cell.angle_gamma   90.00
#
_symmetry.space_group_name_H-M   'P 1'
#
loop_
_entity.id
_entity.type
_entity.pdbx_description
1 polymer ?
#
loop_
_entity_poly.entity_id
_entity_poly.type
_entity_poly.pdbx_seq_one_letter_code
_entity_poly.pdbx_strand_id
1 'polypeptide(L)'
;MLDALIVHRLHFAYTVTFHYLFPQLTMGLALLILILKTMALRTGDEHYNRAARFWAKIFGINFAMGVVTGIPMEFQFGTNWAQFSRAAGGVIGQTLAMEGVFSFFLESSFLGLFLYGEKRLGPKRHWFAACMVFLGSWLSGYLIIATDAWMQYPVAYRLGPQGEILLASFWGLILNPWALWQFAHNMSGAVTTAAFVMAALGAFYLLTKQFQTYAQTFVRVGVIAGLVVTIFQIIPSGDAQGRMLAAHQPITLAAMEGLFETQRGAPIAIVGQPDIQNHRLDNPLVVPRVLSMLTYRRWMSEVKGLDAFPPQDWPDNIPLLYYSYHIMVGLGTIFIAIMVLAAWKLRRGTLYTSRGMLWALMLALPFPYIANTAGWMTAEFGRQPWLIYGLMRTSAGISPQVSSGNVWFTLLGFMGMYTVLSILFLFLVYRVIEKGPEEAQGTAQ
;
A
#
# COMPACT_ATOMS: atom_id res chain seq x y z
N MET A 1 23.28 -23.79 8.16
CA MET A 1 22.09 -23.09 8.70
C MET A 1 22.10 -21.69 8.10
N LEU A 2 20.95 -21.19 7.64
CA LEU A 2 20.85 -19.79 7.20
C LEU A 2 21.24 -18.88 8.35
N ASP A 3 21.91 -17.76 8.02
CA ASP A 3 22.26 -16.72 8.98
C ASP A 3 21.00 -16.23 9.73
N ALA A 4 21.12 -16.00 11.04
CA ALA A 4 20.02 -15.51 11.87
C ALA A 4 19.36 -14.23 11.28
N LEU A 5 20.18 -13.32 10.74
CA LEU A 5 19.70 -12.11 10.09
C LEU A 5 18.73 -12.41 8.93
N ILE A 6 19.07 -13.36 8.07
CA ILE A 6 18.22 -13.73 6.92
C ILE A 6 16.87 -14.26 7.40
N VAL A 7 16.86 -15.10 8.45
CA VAL A 7 15.61 -15.68 8.98
C VAL A 7 14.75 -14.62 9.66
N HIS A 8 15.32 -13.67 10.40
CA HIS A 8 14.61 -12.53 10.97
C HIS A 8 13.97 -11.66 9.86
N ARG A 9 14.73 -11.37 8.80
CA ARG A 9 14.21 -10.61 7.64
C ARG A 9 13.08 -11.36 6.93
N LEU A 10 13.21 -12.66 6.68
CA LEU A 10 12.17 -13.48 6.07
C LEU A 10 10.91 -13.53 6.92
N HIS A 11 11.06 -13.68 8.25
CA HIS A 11 9.93 -13.69 9.17
C HIS A 11 9.15 -12.37 9.13
N PHE A 12 9.85 -11.24 9.24
CA PHE A 12 9.20 -9.93 9.17
C PHE A 12 8.60 -9.67 7.79
N ALA A 13 9.33 -9.97 6.71
CA ALA A 13 8.84 -9.81 5.35
C ALA A 13 7.55 -10.61 5.09
N TYR A 14 7.48 -11.85 5.58
CA TYR A 14 6.28 -12.67 5.45
C TYR A 14 5.10 -12.08 6.23
N THR A 15 5.31 -11.72 7.50
CA THR A 15 4.23 -11.22 8.36
C THR A 15 3.72 -9.85 7.92
N VAL A 16 4.61 -8.92 7.55
CA VAL A 16 4.20 -7.59 7.08
C VAL A 16 3.51 -7.66 5.72
N THR A 17 4.01 -8.49 4.79
CA THR A 17 3.40 -8.66 3.46
C THR A 17 2.00 -9.24 3.57
N PHE A 18 1.80 -10.24 4.44
CA PHE A 18 0.48 -10.79 4.67
C PHE A 18 -0.46 -9.79 5.34
N HIS A 19 0.02 -9.09 6.37
CA HIS A 19 -0.78 -8.12 7.12
C HIS A 19 -1.29 -6.98 6.25
N TYR A 20 -0.40 -6.33 5.48
CA TYR A 20 -0.79 -5.10 4.80
C TYR A 20 -1.81 -5.31 3.67
N LEU A 21 -2.03 -6.55 3.20
CA LEU A 21 -3.08 -6.86 2.23
C LEU A 21 -4.47 -6.43 2.74
N PHE A 22 -4.70 -6.51 4.05
CA PHE A 22 -5.97 -6.13 4.67
C PHE A 22 -6.11 -4.61 4.85
N PRO A 23 -5.19 -3.88 5.51
CA PRO A 23 -5.24 -2.43 5.59
C PRO A 23 -5.34 -1.74 4.22
N GLN A 24 -4.61 -2.22 3.23
CA GLN A 24 -4.66 -1.71 1.87
C GLN A 24 -6.08 -1.70 1.29
N LEU A 25 -6.82 -2.80 1.42
CA LEU A 25 -8.21 -2.86 0.97
C LEU A 25 -9.13 -2.05 1.90
N THR A 26 -8.94 -2.14 3.22
CA THR A 26 -9.77 -1.45 4.22
C THR A 26 -9.75 0.06 4.01
N MET A 27 -8.56 0.66 3.91
CA MET A 27 -8.40 2.11 3.76
C MET A 27 -9.00 2.62 2.45
N GLY A 28 -8.85 1.87 1.36
CA GLY A 28 -9.48 2.20 0.09
C GLY A 28 -11.01 2.05 0.12
N LEU A 29 -11.52 0.96 0.69
CA LEU A 29 -12.96 0.74 0.83
C LEU A 29 -13.61 1.76 1.76
N ALA A 30 -12.96 2.20 2.83
CA ALA A 30 -13.48 3.24 3.72
C ALA A 30 -13.86 4.50 2.93
N LEU A 31 -13.00 4.95 2.02
CA LEU A 31 -13.27 6.08 1.13
C LEU A 31 -14.43 5.80 0.17
N LEU A 32 -14.43 4.65 -0.51
CA LEU A 32 -15.49 4.33 -1.48
C LEU A 32 -16.85 4.15 -0.82
N ILE A 33 -16.90 3.57 0.38
CA ILE A 33 -18.11 3.47 1.19
C ILE A 33 -18.59 4.86 1.61
N LEU A 34 -17.69 5.74 2.05
CA LEU A 34 -18.04 7.11 2.38
C LEU A 34 -18.62 7.87 1.17
N ILE A 35 -18.08 7.66 -0.02
CA ILE A 35 -18.63 8.20 -1.27
C ILE A 35 -20.06 7.69 -1.49
N LEU A 36 -20.31 6.38 -1.39
CA LEU A 36 -21.66 5.81 -1.52
C LEU A 36 -22.63 6.35 -0.47
N LYS A 37 -22.21 6.46 0.80
CA LYS A 37 -23.01 7.07 1.88
C LYS A 37 -23.31 8.55 1.62
N THR A 38 -22.34 9.28 1.05
CA THR A 38 -22.52 10.68 0.66
C THR A 38 -23.52 10.81 -0.49
N MET A 39 -23.46 9.92 -1.48
CA MET A 39 -24.43 9.86 -2.56
C MET A 39 -25.84 9.58 -2.02
N ALA A 40 -25.99 8.59 -1.13
CA ALA A 40 -27.26 8.29 -0.49
C ALA A 40 -27.83 9.49 0.30
N LEU A 41 -26.98 10.19 1.06
CA LEU A 41 -27.39 11.35 1.84
C LEU A 41 -27.82 12.55 0.98
N ARG A 42 -27.15 12.75 -0.17
CA ARG A 42 -27.43 13.87 -1.08
C ARG A 42 -28.63 13.64 -1.98
N THR A 43 -28.83 12.41 -2.44
CA THR A 43 -29.89 12.07 -3.40
C THR A 43 -31.16 11.57 -2.72
N GLY A 44 -31.06 11.12 -1.46
CA GLY A 44 -32.16 10.43 -0.77
C GLY A 44 -32.41 9.01 -1.32
N ASP A 45 -31.59 8.52 -2.25
CA ASP A 45 -31.78 7.22 -2.89
C ASP A 45 -31.16 6.10 -2.01
N GLU A 46 -32.03 5.24 -1.52
CA GLU A 46 -31.68 4.09 -0.67
C GLU A 46 -30.82 3.05 -1.42
N HIS A 47 -30.81 3.08 -2.74
CA HIS A 47 -29.93 2.21 -3.54
C HIS A 47 -28.46 2.38 -3.16
N TYR A 48 -27.97 3.61 -3.05
CA TYR A 48 -26.57 3.87 -2.65
C TYR A 48 -26.30 3.47 -1.22
N ASN A 49 -27.30 3.59 -0.33
CA ASN A 49 -27.15 3.19 1.06
C ASN A 49 -27.05 1.66 1.19
N ARG A 50 -27.85 0.90 0.44
CA ARG A 50 -27.74 -0.57 0.38
C ARG A 50 -26.43 -1.01 -0.24
N ALA A 51 -25.96 -0.34 -1.29
CA ALA A 51 -24.65 -0.56 -1.87
C ALA A 51 -23.53 -0.35 -0.81
N ALA A 52 -23.61 0.72 -0.03
CA ALA A 52 -22.67 0.99 1.06
C ALA A 52 -22.72 -0.10 2.15
N ARG A 53 -23.91 -0.57 2.55
CA ARG A 53 -24.06 -1.68 3.51
C ARG A 53 -23.43 -2.99 3.04
N PHE A 54 -23.56 -3.31 1.74
CA PHE A 54 -22.90 -4.48 1.17
C PHE A 54 -21.38 -4.40 1.33
N TRP A 55 -20.79 -3.28 0.92
CA TRP A 55 -19.34 -3.08 1.03
C TRP A 55 -18.88 -2.96 2.48
N ALA A 56 -19.71 -2.43 3.38
CA ALA A 56 -19.42 -2.37 4.81
C ALA A 56 -19.29 -3.77 5.45
N LYS A 57 -20.02 -4.78 4.96
CA LYS A 57 -19.87 -6.18 5.42
C LYS A 57 -18.49 -6.72 5.03
N ILE A 58 -18.06 -6.51 3.78
CA ILE A 58 -16.72 -6.92 3.31
C ILE A 58 -15.64 -6.15 4.06
N PHE A 59 -15.82 -4.83 4.24
CA PHE A 59 -14.94 -3.98 5.04
C PHE A 59 -14.77 -4.52 6.46
N GLY A 60 -15.85 -4.86 7.16
CA GLY A 60 -15.81 -5.37 8.53
C GLY A 60 -15.04 -6.70 8.66
N ILE A 61 -15.23 -7.62 7.71
CA ILE A 61 -14.46 -8.89 7.67
C ILE A 61 -12.97 -8.58 7.45
N ASN A 62 -12.67 -7.72 6.48
CA ASN A 62 -11.31 -7.35 6.12
C ASN A 62 -10.60 -6.60 7.27
N PHE A 63 -11.31 -5.69 7.95
CA PHE A 63 -10.83 -4.99 9.13
C PHE A 63 -10.46 -5.95 10.27
N ALA A 64 -11.36 -6.91 10.58
CA ALA A 64 -11.08 -7.90 11.62
C ALA A 64 -9.82 -8.72 11.32
N MET A 65 -9.61 -9.09 10.05
CA MET A 65 -8.39 -9.78 9.62
C MET A 65 -7.15 -8.90 9.77
N GLY A 66 -7.27 -7.60 9.43
CA GLY A 66 -6.20 -6.62 9.63
C GLY A 66 -5.78 -6.55 11.10
N VAL A 67 -6.73 -6.44 12.03
CA VAL A 67 -6.45 -6.40 13.47
C VAL A 67 -5.75 -7.68 13.95
N VAL A 68 -6.30 -8.85 13.61
CA VAL A 68 -5.75 -10.15 14.04
C VAL A 68 -4.33 -10.37 13.53
N THR A 69 -4.00 -9.89 12.33
CA THR A 69 -2.66 -10.05 11.73
C THR A 69 -1.69 -8.94 12.12
N GLY A 70 -2.19 -7.77 12.53
CA GLY A 70 -1.37 -6.63 12.95
C GLY A 70 -0.80 -6.77 14.36
N ILE A 71 -1.62 -7.22 15.33
CA ILE A 71 -1.18 -7.39 16.72
C ILE A 71 0.09 -8.23 16.85
N PRO A 72 0.20 -9.43 16.24
CA PRO A 72 1.43 -10.20 16.29
C PRO A 72 2.65 -9.49 15.70
N MET A 73 2.44 -8.64 14.69
CA MET A 73 3.51 -7.89 14.04
C MET A 73 4.10 -6.83 14.99
N GLU A 74 3.27 -6.17 15.79
CA GLU A 74 3.73 -5.23 16.81
C GLU A 74 4.67 -5.91 17.84
N PHE A 75 4.36 -7.15 18.24
CA PHE A 75 5.25 -7.89 19.15
C PHE A 75 6.61 -8.21 18.54
N GLN A 76 6.75 -8.30 17.22
CA GLN A 76 8.03 -8.58 16.58
C GLN A 76 9.06 -7.46 16.80
N PHE A 77 8.64 -6.23 17.03
CA PHE A 77 9.55 -5.14 17.40
C PHE A 77 10.29 -5.43 18.71
N GLY A 78 9.64 -6.08 19.67
CA GLY A 78 10.27 -6.51 20.93
C GLY A 78 10.99 -7.85 20.86
N THR A 79 10.44 -8.82 20.10
CA THR A 79 10.98 -10.19 20.04
C THR A 79 12.08 -10.35 19.01
N ASN A 80 11.87 -9.88 17.78
CA ASN A 80 12.77 -10.10 16.65
C ASN A 80 13.72 -8.95 16.38
N TRP A 81 13.30 -7.70 16.70
CA TRP A 81 13.98 -6.45 16.38
C TRP A 81 14.28 -5.62 17.63
N ALA A 82 14.66 -6.29 18.76
CA ALA A 82 14.82 -5.62 20.05
C ALA A 82 15.93 -4.57 20.05
N GLN A 83 17.02 -4.73 19.30
CA GLN A 83 18.07 -3.71 19.22
C GLN A 83 17.58 -2.46 18.47
N PHE A 84 16.80 -2.64 17.42
CA PHE A 84 16.14 -1.53 16.73
C PHE A 84 15.19 -0.77 17.67
N SER A 85 14.32 -1.49 18.38
CA SER A 85 13.39 -0.89 19.34
C SER A 85 14.11 -0.18 20.47
N ARG A 86 15.27 -0.70 20.93
CA ARG A 86 16.09 -0.03 21.94
C ARG A 86 16.75 1.23 21.40
N ALA A 87 17.30 1.17 20.18
CA ALA A 87 18.02 2.29 19.60
C ALA A 87 17.09 3.42 19.15
N ALA A 88 15.94 3.10 18.55
CA ALA A 88 15.04 4.07 17.90
C ALA A 88 13.69 4.25 18.62
N GLY A 89 13.45 3.56 19.73
CA GLY A 89 12.18 3.60 20.46
C GLY A 89 11.75 5.00 20.90
N GLY A 90 12.69 5.91 21.13
CA GLY A 90 12.42 7.32 21.43
C GLY A 90 11.73 8.07 20.28
N VAL A 91 11.82 7.57 19.05
CA VAL A 91 11.15 8.12 17.85
C VAL A 91 9.97 7.26 17.44
N ILE A 92 10.20 5.98 17.09
CA ILE A 92 9.17 5.11 16.57
C ILE A 92 8.06 4.81 17.58
N GLY A 93 8.39 4.75 18.87
CA GLY A 93 7.41 4.52 19.92
C GLY A 93 6.33 5.61 20.01
N GLN A 94 6.65 6.85 19.61
CA GLN A 94 5.67 7.94 19.61
C GLN A 94 4.59 7.73 18.54
N THR A 95 4.99 7.40 17.33
CA THR A 95 4.04 7.19 16.21
C THR A 95 3.23 5.91 16.38
N LEU A 96 3.86 4.81 16.81
CA LEU A 96 3.16 3.54 17.10
C LEU A 96 2.17 3.68 18.26
N ALA A 97 2.56 4.36 19.35
CA ALA A 97 1.64 4.60 20.47
C ALA A 97 0.45 5.50 20.06
N MET A 98 0.69 6.53 19.24
CA MET A 98 -0.38 7.38 18.74
C MET A 98 -1.30 6.65 17.77
N GLU A 99 -0.75 5.77 16.95
CA GLU A 99 -1.54 4.89 16.08
C GLU A 99 -2.50 4.04 16.91
N GLY A 100 -2.00 3.30 17.89
CA GLY A 100 -2.81 2.44 18.73
C GLY A 100 -3.84 3.22 19.58
N VAL A 101 -3.41 4.32 20.24
CA VAL A 101 -4.26 5.06 21.18
C VAL A 101 -5.26 5.96 20.47
N PHE A 102 -4.86 6.70 19.44
CA PHE A 102 -5.77 7.69 18.83
C PHE A 102 -6.48 7.14 17.60
N SER A 103 -5.74 6.57 16.66
CA SER A 103 -6.31 6.17 15.37
C SER A 103 -7.14 4.90 15.48
N PHE A 104 -6.59 3.86 16.07
CA PHE A 104 -7.29 2.58 16.24
C PHE A 104 -8.48 2.70 17.19
N PHE A 105 -8.38 3.46 18.28
CA PHE A 105 -9.53 3.70 19.14
C PHE A 105 -10.62 4.55 18.46
N LEU A 106 -10.25 5.55 17.66
CA LEU A 106 -11.21 6.31 16.86
C LEU A 106 -11.93 5.37 15.89
N GLU A 107 -11.19 4.61 15.10
CA GLU A 107 -11.74 3.69 14.11
C GLU A 107 -12.63 2.62 14.75
N SER A 108 -12.14 1.90 15.77
CA SER A 108 -12.87 0.82 16.43
C SER A 108 -14.11 1.31 17.18
N SER A 109 -14.05 2.48 17.83
CA SER A 109 -15.21 3.07 18.52
C SER A 109 -16.36 3.41 17.57
N PHE A 110 -16.04 3.93 16.39
CA PHE A 110 -17.06 4.27 15.39
C PHE A 110 -17.45 3.10 14.50
N LEU A 111 -16.62 2.05 14.40
CA LEU A 111 -16.90 0.87 13.57
C LEU A 111 -18.19 0.17 13.98
N GLY A 112 -18.40 -0.05 15.26
CA GLY A 112 -19.64 -0.66 15.78
C GLY A 112 -20.87 0.19 15.45
N LEU A 113 -20.78 1.51 15.61
CA LEU A 113 -21.84 2.45 15.23
C LEU A 113 -22.10 2.45 13.72
N PHE A 114 -21.04 2.34 12.92
CA PHE A 114 -21.13 2.28 11.47
C PHE A 114 -21.75 0.96 10.99
N LEU A 115 -21.34 -0.19 11.52
CA LEU A 115 -21.83 -1.49 11.07
C LEU A 115 -23.25 -1.80 11.54
N TYR A 116 -23.62 -1.39 12.78
CA TYR A 116 -24.85 -1.82 13.44
C TYR A 116 -25.77 -0.67 13.87
N GLY A 117 -25.30 0.57 13.82
CA GLY A 117 -26.03 1.73 14.37
C GLY A 117 -27.02 2.41 13.42
N GLU A 118 -27.11 2.02 12.16
CA GLU A 118 -27.85 2.74 11.12
C GLU A 118 -29.30 3.07 11.50
N LYS A 119 -30.06 2.08 11.99
CA LYS A 119 -31.46 2.24 12.37
C LYS A 119 -31.66 3.19 13.55
N ARG A 120 -30.66 3.32 14.45
CA ARG A 120 -30.72 4.14 15.67
C ARG A 120 -30.23 5.57 15.43
N LEU A 121 -29.25 5.75 14.58
CA LEU A 121 -28.57 7.03 14.40
C LEU A 121 -29.25 7.95 13.38
N GLY A 122 -29.96 7.39 12.42
CA GLY A 122 -30.49 8.12 11.27
C GLY A 122 -29.40 8.52 10.27
N PRO A 123 -29.77 9.02 9.07
CA PRO A 123 -28.84 9.11 7.93
C PRO A 123 -27.60 9.99 8.17
N LYS A 124 -27.78 11.18 8.77
CA LYS A 124 -26.68 12.15 8.98
C LYS A 124 -25.66 11.65 10.00
N ARG A 125 -26.14 11.14 11.16
CA ARG A 125 -25.25 10.64 12.22
C ARG A 125 -24.55 9.36 11.78
N HIS A 126 -25.22 8.50 11.01
CA HIS A 126 -24.61 7.30 10.45
C HIS A 126 -23.56 7.62 9.38
N TRP A 127 -23.80 8.63 8.55
CA TRP A 127 -22.78 9.17 7.65
C TRP A 127 -21.56 9.71 8.41
N PHE A 128 -21.81 10.43 9.52
CA PHE A 128 -20.72 10.92 10.38
C PHE A 128 -19.91 9.76 10.97
N ALA A 129 -20.55 8.66 11.39
CA ALA A 129 -19.83 7.46 11.83
C ALA A 129 -18.93 6.88 10.73
N ALA A 130 -19.41 6.82 9.48
CA ALA A 130 -18.59 6.42 8.34
C ALA A 130 -17.41 7.37 8.10
N CYS A 131 -17.59 8.70 8.28
CA CYS A 131 -16.49 9.67 8.23
C CYS A 131 -15.43 9.39 9.29
N MET A 132 -15.84 9.08 10.52
CA MET A 132 -14.91 8.83 11.63
C MET A 132 -14.12 7.52 11.41
N VAL A 133 -14.76 6.48 10.89
CA VAL A 133 -14.07 5.24 10.48
C VAL A 133 -13.04 5.53 9.40
N PHE A 134 -13.42 6.27 8.35
CA PHE A 134 -12.49 6.69 7.29
C PHE A 134 -11.32 7.50 7.84
N LEU A 135 -11.56 8.50 8.66
CA LEU A 135 -10.52 9.35 9.24
C LEU A 135 -9.59 8.56 10.16
N GLY A 136 -10.14 7.69 11.02
CA GLY A 136 -9.36 6.82 11.90
C GLY A 136 -8.43 5.90 11.12
N SER A 137 -8.97 5.23 10.10
CA SER A 137 -8.21 4.33 9.20
C SER A 137 -7.07 5.07 8.48
N TRP A 138 -7.34 6.24 7.92
CA TRP A 138 -6.33 7.01 7.21
C TRP A 138 -5.30 7.66 8.14
N LEU A 139 -5.71 8.06 9.35
CA LEU A 139 -4.78 8.57 10.37
C LEU A 139 -3.85 7.46 10.88
N SER A 140 -4.37 6.24 11.08
CA SER A 140 -3.56 5.06 11.38
C SER A 140 -2.50 4.84 10.31
N GLY A 141 -2.93 4.77 9.04
CA GLY A 141 -2.01 4.66 7.90
C GLY A 141 -0.97 5.78 7.85
N TYR A 142 -1.36 7.03 8.18
CA TYR A 142 -0.42 8.14 8.22
C TYR A 142 0.68 7.96 9.26
N LEU A 143 0.34 7.55 10.47
CA LEU A 143 1.30 7.40 11.57
C LEU A 143 2.31 6.27 11.30
N ILE A 144 1.85 5.16 10.72
CA ILE A 144 2.72 4.06 10.29
C ILE A 144 3.64 4.51 9.14
N ILE A 145 3.09 5.18 8.13
CA ILE A 145 3.87 5.69 6.99
C ILE A 145 4.88 6.76 7.45
N ALA A 146 4.53 7.62 8.41
CA ALA A 146 5.46 8.60 8.97
C ALA A 146 6.64 7.93 9.69
N THR A 147 6.42 6.78 10.32
CA THR A 147 7.47 5.96 10.92
C THR A 147 8.42 5.41 9.86
N ASP A 148 7.89 4.78 8.81
CA ASP A 148 8.71 4.24 7.72
C ASP A 148 9.43 5.36 6.95
N ALA A 149 8.74 6.46 6.66
CA ALA A 149 9.33 7.63 6.02
C ALA A 149 10.51 8.22 6.82
N TRP A 150 10.41 8.18 8.15
CA TRP A 150 11.52 8.57 9.01
C TRP A 150 12.69 7.57 8.91
N MET A 151 12.41 6.28 8.79
CA MET A 151 13.48 5.28 8.56
C MET A 151 14.15 5.47 7.18
N GLN A 152 13.40 5.94 6.18
CA GLN A 152 13.91 6.28 4.84
C GLN A 152 14.71 7.59 4.84
N TYR A 153 14.24 8.61 5.55
CA TYR A 153 14.86 9.93 5.63
C TYR A 153 14.77 10.45 7.08
N PRO A 154 15.75 10.09 7.94
CA PRO A 154 15.75 10.47 9.34
C PRO A 154 15.89 11.98 9.50
N VAL A 155 14.90 12.60 10.12
CA VAL A 155 14.88 14.04 10.44
C VAL A 155 14.37 14.24 11.86
N ALA A 156 14.56 15.44 12.42
CA ALA A 156 14.02 15.82 13.73
C ALA A 156 14.41 14.89 14.89
N TYR A 157 15.60 14.31 14.85
CA TYR A 157 16.16 13.45 15.88
C TYR A 157 17.41 14.09 16.50
N ARG A 158 17.84 13.58 17.64
CA ARG A 158 19.12 13.83 18.26
C ARG A 158 19.68 12.53 18.83
N LEU A 159 20.99 12.42 18.90
CA LEU A 159 21.63 11.29 19.55
C LEU A 159 21.73 11.56 21.07
N GLY A 160 21.34 10.59 21.86
CA GLY A 160 21.50 10.61 23.30
C GLY A 160 22.88 10.12 23.73
N PRO A 161 23.17 10.18 25.05
CA PRO A 161 24.51 9.89 25.60
C PRO A 161 25.03 8.47 25.36
N GLN A 162 24.12 7.50 25.15
CA GLN A 162 24.45 6.09 24.89
C GLN A 162 24.29 5.72 23.39
N GLY A 163 24.14 6.72 22.52
CA GLY A 163 23.94 6.51 21.08
C GLY A 163 22.48 6.19 20.70
N GLU A 164 21.55 6.24 21.64
CA GLU A 164 20.12 6.10 21.37
C GLU A 164 19.60 7.27 20.52
N ILE A 165 18.65 6.98 19.65
CA ILE A 165 18.05 7.97 18.76
C ILE A 165 16.76 8.50 19.40
N LEU A 166 16.80 9.77 19.79
CA LEU A 166 15.72 10.43 20.51
C LEU A 166 15.00 11.44 19.60
N LEU A 167 13.71 11.55 19.76
CA LEU A 167 12.92 12.55 19.04
C LEU A 167 13.28 13.96 19.50
N ALA A 168 13.68 14.82 18.57
CA ALA A 168 13.95 16.24 18.83
C ALA A 168 12.72 17.13 18.57
N SER A 169 11.88 16.76 17.59
CA SER A 169 10.67 17.49 17.25
C SER A 169 9.59 16.56 16.70
N PHE A 170 8.46 16.48 17.39
CA PHE A 170 7.30 15.71 16.92
C PHE A 170 6.75 16.25 15.59
N TRP A 171 6.60 17.56 15.47
CA TRP A 171 6.11 18.16 14.24
C TRP A 171 7.08 17.99 13.07
N GLY A 172 8.38 18.00 13.34
CA GLY A 172 9.40 17.71 12.32
C GLY A 172 9.33 16.27 11.82
N LEU A 173 8.97 15.32 12.68
CA LEU A 173 8.73 13.93 12.31
C LEU A 173 7.46 13.80 11.44
N ILE A 174 6.33 14.29 11.95
CA ILE A 174 5.01 14.14 11.31
C ILE A 174 4.92 14.93 9.99
N LEU A 175 5.48 16.11 9.91
CA LEU A 175 5.47 16.95 8.71
C LEU A 175 6.68 16.71 7.79
N ASN A 176 7.38 15.62 7.97
CA ASN A 176 8.46 15.20 7.07
C ASN A 176 7.92 15.16 5.62
N PRO A 177 8.53 15.89 4.67
CA PRO A 177 8.08 15.87 3.26
C PRO A 177 8.04 14.48 2.64
N TRP A 178 8.96 13.58 3.06
CA TRP A 178 8.93 12.18 2.63
C TRP A 178 7.65 11.48 3.10
N ALA A 179 7.26 11.66 4.36
CA ALA A 179 6.04 11.07 4.92
C ALA A 179 4.78 11.52 4.16
N LEU A 180 4.68 12.81 3.83
CA LEU A 180 3.54 13.36 3.11
C LEU A 180 3.38 12.73 1.71
N TRP A 181 4.47 12.64 0.95
CA TRP A 181 4.42 12.07 -0.39
C TRP A 181 4.28 10.55 -0.39
N GLN A 182 4.95 9.86 0.52
CA GLN A 182 4.82 8.41 0.68
C GLN A 182 3.39 8.04 1.09
N PHE A 183 2.79 8.79 2.00
CA PHE A 183 1.39 8.60 2.38
C PHE A 183 0.44 8.85 1.20
N ALA A 184 0.61 9.95 0.46
CA ALA A 184 -0.21 10.24 -0.70
C ALA A 184 -0.12 9.13 -1.75
N HIS A 185 1.08 8.61 -2.01
CA HIS A 185 1.31 7.50 -2.93
C HIS A 185 0.70 6.19 -2.43
N ASN A 186 0.90 5.86 -1.16
CA ASN A 186 0.40 4.63 -0.55
C ASN A 186 -1.14 4.61 -0.47
N MET A 187 -1.76 5.72 -0.02
CA MET A 187 -3.23 5.82 0.03
C MET A 187 -3.87 5.79 -1.36
N SER A 188 -3.22 6.39 -2.37
CA SER A 188 -3.69 6.23 -3.74
C SER A 188 -3.60 4.77 -4.21
N GLY A 189 -2.58 4.01 -3.80
CA GLY A 189 -2.49 2.57 -4.03
C GLY A 189 -3.62 1.78 -3.36
N ALA A 190 -3.97 2.14 -2.13
CA ALA A 190 -5.08 1.53 -1.40
C ALA A 190 -6.44 1.80 -2.10
N VAL A 191 -6.68 3.04 -2.52
CA VAL A 191 -7.90 3.38 -3.27
C VAL A 191 -7.91 2.73 -4.66
N THR A 192 -6.76 2.62 -5.33
CA THR A 192 -6.63 1.86 -6.58
C THR A 192 -7.06 0.41 -6.38
N THR A 193 -6.57 -0.25 -5.33
CA THR A 193 -6.95 -1.63 -5.01
C THR A 193 -8.45 -1.76 -4.77
N ALA A 194 -9.04 -0.92 -3.93
CA ALA A 194 -10.46 -0.95 -3.64
C ALA A 194 -11.31 -0.65 -4.89
N ALA A 195 -10.87 0.27 -5.75
CA ALA A 195 -11.55 0.61 -6.99
C ALA A 195 -11.58 -0.57 -7.97
N PHE A 196 -10.44 -1.27 -8.13
CA PHE A 196 -10.37 -2.48 -8.96
C PHE A 196 -11.19 -3.63 -8.37
N VAL A 197 -11.14 -3.86 -7.05
CA VAL A 197 -11.96 -4.86 -6.36
C VAL A 197 -13.45 -4.58 -6.56
N MET A 198 -13.87 -3.31 -6.39
CA MET A 198 -15.26 -2.91 -6.59
C MET A 198 -15.71 -3.05 -8.04
N ALA A 199 -14.88 -2.62 -9.00
CA ALA A 199 -15.16 -2.77 -10.43
C ALA A 199 -15.18 -4.23 -10.86
N ALA A 200 -14.25 -5.05 -10.35
CA ALA A 200 -14.16 -6.48 -10.65
C ALA A 200 -15.41 -7.25 -10.18
N LEU A 201 -15.86 -7.00 -8.95
CA LEU A 201 -17.08 -7.62 -8.43
C LEU A 201 -18.32 -7.17 -9.21
N GLY A 202 -18.41 -5.89 -9.54
CA GLY A 202 -19.49 -5.39 -10.41
C GLY A 202 -19.45 -6.02 -11.80
N ALA A 203 -18.27 -6.19 -12.39
CA ALA A 203 -18.10 -6.87 -13.67
C ALA A 203 -18.49 -8.36 -13.59
N PHE A 204 -18.11 -9.05 -12.50
CA PHE A 204 -18.55 -10.42 -12.23
C PHE A 204 -20.08 -10.53 -12.20
N TYR A 205 -20.77 -9.68 -11.45
CA TYR A 205 -22.23 -9.69 -11.38
C TYR A 205 -22.90 -9.37 -12.73
N LEU A 206 -22.34 -8.46 -13.53
CA LEU A 206 -22.85 -8.19 -14.88
C LEU A 206 -22.67 -9.39 -15.81
N LEU A 207 -21.51 -10.05 -15.78
CA LEU A 207 -21.22 -11.23 -16.59
C LEU A 207 -22.12 -12.42 -16.23
N THR A 208 -22.44 -12.60 -14.96
CA THR A 208 -23.32 -13.65 -14.43
C THR A 208 -24.81 -13.24 -14.41
N LYS A 209 -25.12 -12.00 -14.82
CA LYS A 209 -26.48 -11.42 -14.83
C LYS A 209 -27.16 -11.36 -13.46
N GLN A 210 -26.36 -11.25 -12.37
CA GLN A 210 -26.84 -11.13 -11.01
C GLN A 210 -26.79 -9.67 -10.55
N PHE A 211 -27.70 -9.24 -9.68
CA PHE A 211 -27.72 -7.93 -9.03
C PHE A 211 -27.38 -6.74 -9.95
N GLN A 212 -27.93 -6.73 -11.17
CA GLN A 212 -27.47 -5.88 -12.28
C GLN A 212 -27.43 -4.39 -11.94
N THR A 213 -28.41 -3.87 -11.21
CA THR A 213 -28.46 -2.44 -10.82
C THR A 213 -27.31 -2.07 -9.87
N TYR A 214 -27.01 -2.93 -8.90
CA TYR A 214 -25.86 -2.74 -8.00
C TYR A 214 -24.54 -2.97 -8.75
N ALA A 215 -24.48 -3.94 -9.61
CA ALA A 215 -23.32 -4.23 -10.45
C ALA A 215 -22.90 -3.02 -11.29
N GLN A 216 -23.87 -2.32 -11.92
CA GLN A 216 -23.61 -1.08 -12.66
C GLN A 216 -23.08 0.01 -11.75
N THR A 217 -23.59 0.14 -10.54
CA THR A 217 -23.11 1.11 -9.54
C THR A 217 -21.68 0.79 -9.12
N PHE A 218 -21.37 -0.49 -8.85
CA PHE A 218 -20.02 -0.93 -8.46
C PHE A 218 -18.99 -0.66 -9.57
N VAL A 219 -19.32 -1.06 -10.80
CA VAL A 219 -18.45 -0.76 -11.96
C VAL A 219 -18.28 0.74 -12.14
N ARG A 220 -19.36 1.53 -12.07
CA ARG A 220 -19.29 2.99 -12.24
C ARG A 220 -18.43 3.65 -11.19
N VAL A 221 -18.66 3.37 -9.92
CA VAL A 221 -17.89 3.96 -8.81
C VAL A 221 -16.43 3.51 -8.87
N GLY A 222 -16.18 2.21 -9.07
CA GLY A 222 -14.83 1.66 -9.19
C GLY A 222 -14.06 2.25 -10.36
N VAL A 223 -14.67 2.38 -11.55
CA VAL A 223 -14.01 2.94 -12.74
C VAL A 223 -13.71 4.43 -12.57
N ILE A 224 -14.65 5.22 -12.04
CA ILE A 224 -14.42 6.66 -11.85
C ILE A 224 -13.35 6.91 -10.78
N ALA A 225 -13.45 6.24 -9.62
CA ALA A 225 -12.44 6.34 -8.57
C ALA A 225 -11.08 5.84 -9.05
N GLY A 226 -11.06 4.68 -9.72
CA GLY A 226 -9.83 4.08 -10.28
C GLY A 226 -9.15 4.99 -11.29
N LEU A 227 -9.90 5.64 -12.20
CA LEU A 227 -9.32 6.59 -13.16
C LEU A 227 -8.63 7.76 -12.46
N VAL A 228 -9.33 8.40 -11.53
CA VAL A 228 -8.81 9.57 -10.83
C VAL A 228 -7.55 9.21 -10.03
N VAL A 229 -7.63 8.11 -9.28
CA VAL A 229 -6.55 7.76 -8.35
C VAL A 229 -5.33 7.17 -9.04
N THR A 230 -5.49 6.40 -10.12
CA THR A 230 -4.32 5.85 -10.85
C THR A 230 -3.52 6.94 -11.55
N ILE A 231 -4.19 7.97 -12.09
CA ILE A 231 -3.51 9.15 -12.64
C ILE A 231 -2.77 9.90 -11.52
N PHE A 232 -3.42 10.14 -10.38
CA PHE A 232 -2.80 10.78 -9.23
C PHE A 232 -1.61 9.98 -8.70
N GLN A 233 -1.70 8.66 -8.67
CA GLN A 233 -0.65 7.77 -8.16
C GLN A 233 0.62 7.85 -9.00
N ILE A 234 0.53 7.90 -10.32
CA ILE A 234 1.72 7.94 -11.18
C ILE A 234 2.23 9.37 -11.33
N ILE A 235 1.37 10.32 -11.72
CA ILE A 235 1.82 11.64 -12.14
C ILE A 235 2.27 12.50 -10.95
N PRO A 236 1.43 12.89 -9.96
CA PRO A 236 1.93 13.72 -8.88
C PRO A 236 2.67 12.94 -7.78
N SER A 237 2.12 11.84 -7.27
CA SER A 237 2.70 11.20 -6.09
C SER A 237 3.89 10.31 -6.41
N GLY A 238 3.84 9.52 -7.50
CA GLY A 238 4.97 8.70 -7.95
C GLY A 238 6.16 9.52 -8.40
N ASP A 239 5.90 10.59 -9.18
CA ASP A 239 6.93 11.55 -9.58
C ASP A 239 7.58 12.24 -8.37
N ALA A 240 6.79 12.63 -7.37
CA ALA A 240 7.33 13.22 -6.15
C ALA A 240 8.22 12.24 -5.37
N GLN A 241 7.82 10.96 -5.26
CA GLN A 241 8.64 9.91 -4.66
C GLN A 241 9.96 9.71 -5.39
N GLY A 242 9.95 9.64 -6.72
CA GLY A 242 11.17 9.52 -7.53
C GLY A 242 12.13 10.70 -7.31
N ARG A 243 11.62 11.91 -7.17
CA ARG A 243 12.44 13.10 -6.86
C ARG A 243 12.97 13.11 -5.42
N MET A 244 12.20 12.60 -4.46
CA MET A 244 12.68 12.43 -3.09
C MET A 244 13.85 11.43 -3.04
N LEU A 245 13.74 10.30 -3.77
CA LEU A 245 14.84 9.36 -3.92
C LEU A 245 16.07 10.01 -4.56
N ALA A 246 15.90 10.75 -5.66
CA ALA A 246 17.00 11.46 -6.31
C ALA A 246 17.73 12.44 -5.38
N ALA A 247 16.98 13.12 -4.50
CA ALA A 247 17.52 14.12 -3.58
C ALA A 247 18.19 13.51 -2.34
N HIS A 248 17.63 12.44 -1.77
CA HIS A 248 18.00 11.94 -0.45
C HIS A 248 18.58 10.53 -0.44
N GLN A 249 18.24 9.71 -1.44
CA GLN A 249 18.73 8.33 -1.61
C GLN A 249 19.15 8.06 -3.06
N PRO A 250 20.10 8.81 -3.63
CA PRO A 250 20.47 8.67 -5.06
C PRO A 250 21.03 7.30 -5.40
N ILE A 251 21.60 6.57 -4.44
CA ILE A 251 22.05 5.18 -4.61
C ILE A 251 20.86 4.23 -4.87
N THR A 252 19.76 4.42 -4.15
CA THR A 252 18.52 3.66 -4.35
C THR A 252 17.93 3.92 -5.73
N LEU A 253 17.93 5.20 -6.15
CA LEU A 253 17.50 5.58 -7.50
C LEU A 253 18.35 4.88 -8.57
N ALA A 254 19.68 4.93 -8.44
CA ALA A 254 20.59 4.26 -9.38
C ALA A 254 20.33 2.75 -9.47
N ALA A 255 20.15 2.09 -8.33
CA ALA A 255 19.91 0.66 -8.25
C ALA A 255 18.56 0.25 -8.84
N MET A 256 17.48 0.98 -8.56
CA MET A 256 16.15 0.64 -9.09
C MET A 256 15.99 0.92 -10.58
N GLU A 257 16.77 1.85 -11.13
CA GLU A 257 16.80 2.16 -12.56
C GLU A 257 17.85 1.32 -13.32
N GLY A 258 18.67 0.53 -12.62
CA GLY A 258 19.77 -0.24 -13.23
C GLY A 258 20.86 0.65 -13.80
N LEU A 259 21.06 1.85 -13.24
CA LEU A 259 22.07 2.81 -13.68
C LEU A 259 23.38 2.54 -12.97
N PHE A 260 24.29 1.80 -13.63
CA PHE A 260 25.60 1.46 -13.06
C PHE A 260 26.61 2.59 -13.19
N GLU A 261 26.55 3.37 -14.26
CA GLU A 261 27.49 4.45 -14.54
C GLU A 261 26.83 5.83 -14.41
N THR A 262 27.53 6.77 -13.80
CA THR A 262 27.12 8.17 -13.70
C THR A 262 27.12 8.81 -15.10
N GLN A 263 26.01 9.41 -15.51
CA GLN A 263 25.91 10.00 -16.84
C GLN A 263 24.99 11.22 -16.92
N ARG A 264 25.30 12.10 -17.87
CA ARG A 264 24.47 13.25 -18.21
C ARG A 264 23.43 12.86 -19.26
N GLY A 265 22.20 13.30 -19.08
CA GLY A 265 21.12 12.89 -19.96
C GLY A 265 20.80 11.40 -19.83
N ALA A 266 20.76 10.91 -18.59
CA ALA A 266 20.53 9.49 -18.27
C ALA A 266 19.20 9.02 -18.89
N PRO A 267 19.18 7.85 -19.54
CA PRO A 267 17.98 7.23 -20.05
C PRO A 267 17.17 6.62 -18.91
N ILE A 268 15.88 6.42 -19.12
CA ILE A 268 15.07 5.52 -18.31
C ILE A 268 15.05 4.15 -18.98
N ALA A 269 15.27 3.10 -18.22
CA ALA A 269 15.10 1.73 -18.70
C ALA A 269 13.62 1.33 -18.59
N ILE A 270 13.07 0.77 -19.66
CA ILE A 270 11.73 0.17 -19.64
C ILE A 270 11.83 -1.32 -19.26
N VAL A 271 12.82 -2.00 -19.81
CA VAL A 271 13.14 -3.40 -19.58
C VAL A 271 14.66 -3.56 -19.63
N GLY A 272 15.19 -4.48 -18.85
CA GLY A 272 16.60 -4.85 -18.85
C GLY A 272 16.87 -5.94 -17.82
N GLN A 273 18.11 -6.39 -17.73
CA GLN A 273 18.55 -7.41 -16.78
C GLN A 273 19.81 -6.90 -16.08
N PRO A 274 19.75 -6.57 -14.79
CA PRO A 274 20.94 -6.11 -14.05
C PRO A 274 21.98 -7.21 -13.94
N ASP A 275 23.15 -6.98 -14.52
CA ASP A 275 24.35 -7.80 -14.37
C ASP A 275 25.28 -7.14 -13.35
N ILE A 276 25.23 -7.67 -12.12
CA ILE A 276 26.00 -7.12 -10.99
C ILE A 276 27.49 -7.41 -11.15
N GLN A 277 27.87 -8.53 -11.81
CA GLN A 277 29.28 -8.91 -11.97
C GLN A 277 30.01 -8.01 -12.95
N ASN A 278 29.34 -7.64 -14.03
CA ASN A 278 29.89 -6.79 -15.08
C ASN A 278 29.48 -5.31 -14.94
N HIS A 279 28.75 -4.94 -13.87
CA HIS A 279 28.28 -3.59 -13.58
C HIS A 279 27.55 -2.94 -14.77
N ARG A 280 26.60 -3.65 -15.34
CA ARG A 280 25.82 -3.16 -16.48
C ARG A 280 24.38 -3.66 -16.49
N LEU A 281 23.57 -3.02 -17.31
CA LEU A 281 22.21 -3.49 -17.62
C LEU A 281 22.25 -4.21 -18.97
N ASP A 282 21.97 -5.51 -18.99
CA ASP A 282 21.92 -6.31 -20.21
C ASP A 282 20.58 -6.15 -20.94
N ASN A 283 20.65 -6.20 -22.28
CA ASN A 283 19.50 -6.11 -23.19
C ASN A 283 18.52 -4.96 -22.84
N PRO A 284 18.99 -3.73 -22.57
CA PRO A 284 18.13 -2.66 -22.13
C PRO A 284 17.28 -2.10 -23.27
N LEU A 285 15.97 -1.97 -23.03
CA LEU A 285 15.11 -1.10 -23.82
C LEU A 285 15.00 0.22 -23.08
N VAL A 286 15.60 1.28 -23.62
CA VAL A 286 15.72 2.56 -22.94
C VAL A 286 15.07 3.71 -23.73
N VAL A 287 14.58 4.72 -22.99
CA VAL A 287 14.21 6.02 -23.58
C VAL A 287 15.25 7.05 -23.16
N PRO A 288 16.01 7.62 -24.12
CA PRO A 288 17.12 8.52 -23.80
C PRO A 288 16.67 9.77 -23.06
N ARG A 289 17.48 10.23 -22.10
CA ARG A 289 17.34 11.50 -21.34
C ARG A 289 16.13 11.59 -20.41
N VAL A 290 15.21 10.64 -20.43
CA VAL A 290 13.95 10.72 -19.67
C VAL A 290 14.22 10.65 -18.17
N LEU A 291 15.15 9.83 -17.70
CA LEU A 291 15.48 9.75 -16.26
C LEU A 291 15.99 11.10 -15.74
N SER A 292 16.90 11.76 -16.46
CA SER A 292 17.36 13.11 -16.12
C SER A 292 16.22 14.14 -16.07
N MET A 293 15.27 14.05 -17.01
CA MET A 293 14.13 14.94 -17.05
C MET A 293 13.16 14.68 -15.89
N LEU A 294 12.87 13.43 -15.55
CA LEU A 294 11.99 13.07 -14.45
C LEU A 294 12.56 13.49 -13.09
N THR A 295 13.86 13.23 -12.87
CA THR A 295 14.51 13.50 -11.58
C THR A 295 14.76 14.99 -11.34
N TYR A 296 15.34 15.69 -12.33
CA TYR A 296 15.83 17.07 -12.15
C TYR A 296 15.13 18.12 -13.01
N ARG A 297 14.12 17.75 -13.79
CA ARG A 297 13.41 18.66 -14.73
C ARG A 297 14.31 19.28 -15.81
N ARG A 298 15.42 18.61 -16.14
CA ARG A 298 16.39 19.04 -17.15
C ARG A 298 16.90 17.86 -17.93
N TRP A 299 16.79 17.88 -19.23
CA TRP A 299 17.14 16.76 -20.14
C TRP A 299 18.60 16.30 -20.06
N MET A 300 19.51 17.20 -19.68
CA MET A 300 20.96 16.95 -19.66
C MET A 300 21.55 17.00 -18.24
N SER A 301 20.73 16.91 -17.20
CA SER A 301 21.22 16.79 -15.83
C SER A 301 21.99 15.49 -15.67
N GLU A 302 23.02 15.54 -14.85
CA GLU A 302 23.76 14.37 -14.42
C GLU A 302 22.92 13.58 -13.40
N VAL A 303 22.82 12.27 -13.61
CA VAL A 303 22.26 11.31 -12.66
C VAL A 303 23.40 10.41 -12.21
N LYS A 304 23.61 10.30 -10.90
CA LYS A 304 24.64 9.44 -10.32
C LYS A 304 24.26 7.97 -10.52
N GLY A 305 25.21 7.21 -11.05
CA GLY A 305 25.14 5.76 -11.12
C GLY A 305 25.66 5.10 -9.83
N LEU A 306 25.62 3.78 -9.78
CA LEU A 306 26.16 3.01 -8.66
C LEU A 306 27.66 3.20 -8.46
N ASP A 307 28.41 3.51 -9.54
CA ASP A 307 29.84 3.84 -9.52
C ASP A 307 30.20 5.03 -8.64
N ALA A 308 29.25 5.92 -8.37
CA ALA A 308 29.43 7.07 -7.48
C ALA A 308 29.39 6.71 -5.98
N PHE A 309 29.12 5.46 -5.62
CA PHE A 309 28.89 5.04 -4.23
C PHE A 309 29.74 3.81 -3.86
N PRO A 310 30.18 3.72 -2.59
CA PRO A 310 30.91 2.56 -2.11
C PRO A 310 30.09 1.26 -2.23
N PRO A 311 30.64 0.15 -2.72
CA PRO A 311 29.91 -1.11 -2.90
C PRO A 311 29.25 -1.65 -1.62
N GLN A 312 29.82 -1.40 -0.45
CA GLN A 312 29.25 -1.80 0.86
C GLN A 312 27.96 -1.06 1.21
N ASP A 313 27.63 0.03 0.52
CA ASP A 313 26.40 0.81 0.71
C ASP A 313 25.35 0.50 -0.37
N TRP A 314 25.68 -0.32 -1.35
CA TRP A 314 24.74 -0.74 -2.38
C TRP A 314 23.60 -1.56 -1.77
N PRO A 315 22.38 -1.45 -2.30
CA PRO A 315 21.28 -2.31 -1.90
C PRO A 315 21.64 -3.80 -2.02
N ASP A 316 21.31 -4.60 -1.01
CA ASP A 316 21.74 -6.02 -0.91
C ASP A 316 21.34 -6.88 -2.11
N ASN A 317 20.22 -6.55 -2.78
CA ASN A 317 19.69 -7.32 -3.91
C ASN A 317 19.17 -6.36 -5.00
N ILE A 318 20.08 -5.85 -5.79
CA ILE A 318 19.77 -4.91 -6.89
C ILE A 318 18.82 -5.54 -7.94
N PRO A 319 18.98 -6.80 -8.39
CA PRO A 319 18.02 -7.38 -9.33
C PRO A 319 16.59 -7.41 -8.79
N LEU A 320 16.40 -7.80 -7.54
CA LEU A 320 15.07 -7.83 -6.94
C LEU A 320 14.47 -6.44 -6.81
N LEU A 321 15.27 -5.44 -6.41
CA LEU A 321 14.87 -4.04 -6.36
C LEU A 321 14.47 -3.53 -7.75
N TYR A 322 15.29 -3.77 -8.77
CA TYR A 322 15.03 -3.37 -10.14
C TYR A 322 13.70 -3.94 -10.67
N TYR A 323 13.52 -5.27 -10.57
CA TYR A 323 12.29 -5.90 -11.05
C TYR A 323 11.06 -5.48 -10.26
N SER A 324 11.16 -5.30 -8.95
CA SER A 324 10.05 -4.82 -8.13
C SER A 324 9.58 -3.43 -8.57
N TYR A 325 10.51 -2.51 -8.79
CA TYR A 325 10.20 -1.18 -9.30
C TYR A 325 9.52 -1.23 -10.68
N HIS A 326 10.08 -1.99 -11.62
CA HIS A 326 9.54 -2.09 -12.97
C HIS A 326 8.17 -2.77 -13.03
N ILE A 327 7.91 -3.77 -12.18
CA ILE A 327 6.60 -4.39 -12.04
C ILE A 327 5.59 -3.37 -11.51
N MET A 328 5.94 -2.60 -10.47
CA MET A 328 5.05 -1.58 -9.90
C MET A 328 4.68 -0.53 -10.95
N VAL A 329 5.66 0.06 -11.64
CA VAL A 329 5.44 1.12 -12.63
C VAL A 329 4.72 0.59 -13.87
N GLY A 330 5.10 -0.59 -14.34
CA GLY A 330 4.48 -1.25 -15.49
C GLY A 330 2.99 -1.55 -15.25
N LEU A 331 2.67 -2.16 -14.11
CA LEU A 331 1.27 -2.41 -13.73
C LEU A 331 0.50 -1.10 -13.54
N GLY A 332 1.08 -0.09 -12.89
CA GLY A 332 0.46 1.22 -12.74
C GLY A 332 0.09 1.86 -14.07
N THR A 333 0.95 1.75 -15.07
CA THR A 333 0.70 2.23 -16.44
C THR A 333 -0.46 1.46 -17.09
N ILE A 334 -0.50 0.14 -16.92
CA ILE A 334 -1.60 -0.71 -17.41
C ILE A 334 -2.91 -0.34 -16.72
N PHE A 335 -2.91 -0.03 -15.42
CA PHE A 335 -4.11 0.39 -14.68
C PHE A 335 -4.72 1.66 -15.25
N ILE A 336 -3.89 2.66 -15.57
CA ILE A 336 -4.37 3.89 -16.25
C ILE A 336 -5.03 3.53 -17.57
N ALA A 337 -4.40 2.69 -18.40
CA ALA A 337 -4.94 2.30 -19.69
C ALA A 337 -6.31 1.59 -19.54
N ILE A 338 -6.43 0.64 -18.61
CA ILE A 338 -7.68 -0.07 -18.33
C ILE A 338 -8.76 0.93 -17.88
N MET A 339 -8.45 1.81 -16.93
CA MET A 339 -9.43 2.76 -16.38
C MET A 339 -9.84 3.84 -17.38
N VAL A 340 -8.92 4.33 -18.21
CA VAL A 340 -9.24 5.26 -19.33
C VAL A 340 -10.19 4.61 -20.33
N LEU A 341 -9.89 3.38 -20.76
CA LEU A 341 -10.75 2.66 -21.69
C LEU A 341 -12.13 2.34 -21.09
N ALA A 342 -12.17 1.93 -19.82
CA ALA A 342 -13.41 1.67 -19.11
C ALA A 342 -14.24 2.95 -18.93
N ALA A 343 -13.62 4.07 -18.54
CA ALA A 343 -14.29 5.36 -18.39
C ALA A 343 -14.80 5.90 -19.74
N TRP A 344 -14.02 5.73 -20.81
CA TRP A 344 -14.46 6.07 -22.16
C TRP A 344 -15.70 5.28 -22.57
N LYS A 345 -15.72 3.94 -22.36
CA LYS A 345 -16.90 3.09 -22.62
C LYS A 345 -18.07 3.46 -21.71
N LEU A 346 -17.82 3.83 -20.44
CA LEU A 346 -18.85 4.30 -19.51
C LEU A 346 -19.52 5.57 -20.05
N ARG A 347 -18.73 6.54 -20.51
CA ARG A 347 -19.25 7.77 -21.12
C ARG A 347 -20.06 7.51 -22.41
N ARG A 348 -19.68 6.47 -23.16
CA ARG A 348 -20.42 6.03 -24.37
C ARG A 348 -21.67 5.18 -24.07
N GLY A 349 -21.92 4.86 -22.80
CA GLY A 349 -23.03 3.97 -22.41
C GLY A 349 -22.84 2.50 -22.78
N THR A 350 -21.65 2.09 -23.24
CA THR A 350 -21.37 0.74 -23.76
C THR A 350 -20.61 -0.15 -22.78
N LEU A 351 -20.20 0.36 -21.61
CA LEU A 351 -19.37 -0.37 -20.66
C LEU A 351 -20.07 -1.63 -20.14
N TYR A 352 -21.32 -1.50 -19.73
CA TYR A 352 -22.06 -2.60 -19.06
C TYR A 352 -22.40 -3.77 -19.99
N THR A 353 -22.34 -3.58 -21.30
CA THR A 353 -22.56 -4.61 -22.32
C THR A 353 -21.27 -5.11 -22.96
N SER A 354 -20.13 -4.44 -22.69
CA SER A 354 -18.83 -4.78 -23.28
C SER A 354 -18.19 -5.97 -22.57
N ARG A 355 -18.52 -7.20 -22.97
CA ARG A 355 -18.01 -8.43 -22.32
C ARG A 355 -16.49 -8.46 -22.18
N GLY A 356 -15.74 -8.06 -23.21
CA GLY A 356 -14.27 -8.02 -23.13
C GLY A 356 -13.75 -7.06 -22.07
N MET A 357 -14.37 -5.87 -21.91
CA MET A 357 -13.98 -4.91 -20.88
C MET A 357 -14.37 -5.40 -19.47
N LEU A 358 -15.53 -6.02 -19.33
CA LEU A 358 -15.94 -6.63 -18.05
C LEU A 358 -14.99 -7.76 -17.64
N TRP A 359 -14.57 -8.62 -18.57
CA TRP A 359 -13.54 -9.63 -18.31
C TRP A 359 -12.21 -9.00 -17.91
N ALA A 360 -11.77 -7.94 -18.60
CA ALA A 360 -10.54 -7.23 -18.24
C ALA A 360 -10.60 -6.66 -16.83
N LEU A 361 -11.71 -6.00 -16.44
CA LEU A 361 -11.91 -5.47 -15.09
C LEU A 361 -11.92 -6.59 -14.03
N MET A 362 -12.59 -7.71 -14.32
CA MET A 362 -12.68 -8.83 -13.38
C MET A 362 -11.32 -9.51 -13.18
N LEU A 363 -10.58 -9.78 -14.25
CA LEU A 363 -9.28 -10.44 -14.19
C LEU A 363 -8.17 -9.51 -13.65
N ALA A 364 -8.39 -8.20 -13.69
CA ALA A 364 -7.44 -7.24 -13.13
C ALA A 364 -7.41 -7.20 -11.59
N LEU A 365 -8.35 -7.86 -10.89
CA LEU A 365 -8.47 -7.82 -9.42
C LEU A 365 -7.18 -8.08 -8.65
N PRO A 366 -6.33 -9.07 -8.96
CA PRO A 366 -5.13 -9.35 -8.17
C PRO A 366 -3.98 -8.36 -8.41
N PHE A 367 -3.95 -7.68 -9.56
CA PHE A 367 -2.79 -6.92 -9.98
C PHE A 367 -2.50 -5.67 -9.13
N PRO A 368 -3.48 -4.91 -8.58
CA PRO A 368 -3.19 -3.84 -7.64
C PRO A 368 -2.49 -4.32 -6.36
N TYR A 369 -2.82 -5.50 -5.86
CA TYR A 369 -2.10 -6.11 -4.73
C TYR A 369 -0.64 -6.42 -5.11
N ILE A 370 -0.41 -6.97 -6.29
CA ILE A 370 0.93 -7.25 -6.81
C ILE A 370 1.73 -5.95 -6.97
N ALA A 371 1.13 -4.92 -7.56
CA ALA A 371 1.79 -3.63 -7.76
C ALA A 371 2.18 -2.95 -6.44
N ASN A 372 1.28 -2.96 -5.44
CA ASN A 372 1.59 -2.42 -4.11
C ASN A 372 2.64 -3.24 -3.37
N THR A 373 2.60 -4.58 -3.47
CA THR A 373 3.67 -5.44 -2.93
C THR A 373 5.02 -5.10 -3.56
N ALA A 374 5.06 -4.99 -4.88
CA ALA A 374 6.27 -4.61 -5.61
C ALA A 374 6.75 -3.19 -5.21
N GLY A 375 5.82 -2.24 -4.97
CA GLY A 375 6.14 -0.91 -4.47
C GLY A 375 6.78 -0.94 -3.07
N TRP A 376 6.23 -1.70 -2.15
CA TRP A 376 6.83 -1.90 -0.82
C TRP A 376 8.19 -2.61 -0.90
N MET A 377 8.32 -3.63 -1.74
CA MET A 377 9.62 -4.26 -1.99
C MET A 377 10.63 -3.25 -2.53
N THR A 378 10.22 -2.34 -3.43
CA THR A 378 11.08 -1.27 -3.93
C THR A 378 11.56 -0.36 -2.80
N ALA A 379 10.69 0.08 -1.91
CA ALA A 379 11.04 0.93 -0.78
C ALA A 379 11.98 0.21 0.21
N GLU A 380 11.64 -1.02 0.59
CA GLU A 380 12.35 -1.77 1.63
C GLU A 380 13.68 -2.36 1.17
N PHE A 381 13.77 -2.88 -0.06
CA PHE A 381 15.05 -3.32 -0.64
C PHE A 381 15.93 -2.14 -1.03
N GLY A 382 15.34 -1.03 -1.46
CA GLY A 382 16.07 0.19 -1.80
C GLY A 382 16.78 0.82 -0.59
N ARG A 383 16.19 0.71 0.60
CA ARG A 383 16.81 1.21 1.84
C ARG A 383 17.99 0.34 2.31
N GLN A 384 18.03 -0.96 1.97
CA GLN A 384 19.13 -1.83 2.38
C GLN A 384 20.50 -1.31 1.89
N PRO A 385 21.56 -1.55 2.65
CA PRO A 385 21.67 -2.37 3.87
C PRO A 385 21.28 -1.64 5.17
N TRP A 386 20.56 -0.54 5.07
CA TRP A 386 20.17 0.28 6.21
C TRP A 386 18.80 -0.12 6.77
N LEU A 387 18.69 -0.23 8.06
CA LEU A 387 17.42 -0.29 8.78
C LEU A 387 16.85 1.13 8.99
N ILE A 388 17.74 2.06 9.41
CA ILE A 388 17.49 3.50 9.42
C ILE A 388 18.57 4.13 8.54
N TYR A 389 18.18 4.76 7.45
CA TYR A 389 19.09 5.22 6.42
C TYR A 389 20.20 6.12 6.99
N GLY A 390 21.45 5.72 6.79
CA GLY A 390 22.64 6.41 7.27
C GLY A 390 22.91 6.34 8.79
N LEU A 391 21.99 5.77 9.60
CA LEU A 391 22.14 5.72 11.06
C LEU A 391 22.33 4.31 11.61
N MET A 392 21.60 3.33 11.08
CA MET A 392 21.65 1.97 11.63
C MET A 392 21.57 0.93 10.50
N ARG A 393 22.52 0.01 10.48
CA ARG A 393 22.50 -1.13 9.54
C ARG A 393 21.45 -2.16 9.98
N THR A 394 20.86 -2.87 9.01
CA THR A 394 19.85 -3.91 9.27
C THR A 394 20.39 -5.02 10.18
N SER A 395 21.67 -5.39 10.01
CA SER A 395 22.32 -6.39 10.85
C SER A 395 22.43 -6.00 12.32
N ALA A 396 22.44 -4.71 12.64
CA ALA A 396 22.51 -4.21 14.01
C ALA A 396 21.14 -4.16 14.71
N GLY A 397 20.04 -4.34 13.98
CA GLY A 397 18.68 -4.18 14.52
C GLY A 397 18.08 -5.42 15.15
N ILE A 398 18.58 -6.62 14.82
CA ILE A 398 18.00 -7.88 15.25
C ILE A 398 18.23 -8.16 16.74
N SER A 399 17.44 -9.07 17.29
CA SER A 399 17.57 -9.55 18.69
C SER A 399 18.66 -10.62 18.81
N PRO A 400 19.79 -10.34 19.45
CA PRO A 400 20.92 -11.26 19.49
C PRO A 400 20.65 -12.53 20.32
N GLN A 401 19.65 -12.50 21.24
CA GLN A 401 19.27 -13.62 22.09
C GLN A 401 18.35 -14.62 21.37
N VAL A 402 17.81 -14.29 20.21
CA VAL A 402 16.86 -15.15 19.49
C VAL A 402 17.59 -15.92 18.39
N SER A 403 17.70 -17.23 18.58
CA SER A 403 18.36 -18.11 17.62
C SER A 403 17.55 -18.26 16.33
N SER A 404 18.23 -18.55 15.21
CA SER A 404 17.58 -18.83 13.93
C SER A 404 16.54 -19.96 14.02
N GLY A 405 16.77 -20.99 14.87
CA GLY A 405 15.82 -22.08 15.10
C GLY A 405 14.50 -21.60 15.72
N ASN A 406 14.56 -20.68 16.70
CA ASN A 406 13.36 -20.09 17.29
C ASN A 406 12.58 -19.24 16.29
N VAL A 407 13.28 -18.50 15.44
CA VAL A 407 12.62 -17.68 14.39
C VAL A 407 11.98 -18.57 13.34
N TRP A 408 12.62 -19.67 12.93
CA TRP A 408 12.01 -20.66 12.04
C TRP A 408 10.74 -21.28 12.63
N PHE A 409 10.78 -21.66 13.90
CA PHE A 409 9.60 -22.21 14.59
C PHE A 409 8.42 -21.22 14.57
N THR A 410 8.67 -19.97 14.92
CA THR A 410 7.63 -18.92 14.90
C THR A 410 7.15 -18.60 13.49
N LEU A 411 8.05 -18.54 12.50
CA LEU A 411 7.68 -18.32 11.10
C LEU A 411 6.74 -19.43 10.58
N LEU A 412 7.07 -20.70 10.82
CA LEU A 412 6.21 -21.82 10.44
C LEU A 412 4.85 -21.77 11.16
N GLY A 413 4.85 -21.38 12.44
CA GLY A 413 3.61 -21.14 13.19
C GLY A 413 2.73 -20.06 12.56
N PHE A 414 3.32 -18.92 12.16
CA PHE A 414 2.61 -17.85 11.45
C PHE A 414 2.12 -18.31 10.08
N MET A 415 2.92 -19.07 9.32
CA MET A 415 2.49 -19.61 8.03
C MET A 415 1.25 -20.51 8.18
N GLY A 416 1.24 -21.39 9.17
CA GLY A 416 0.08 -22.23 9.47
C GLY A 416 -1.15 -21.44 9.89
N MET A 417 -0.99 -20.51 10.84
CA MET A 417 -2.08 -19.65 11.31
C MET A 417 -2.66 -18.78 10.17
N TYR A 418 -1.81 -18.13 9.39
CA TYR A 418 -2.25 -17.27 8.29
C TYR A 418 -2.91 -18.05 7.14
N THR A 419 -2.52 -19.31 6.94
CA THR A 419 -3.24 -20.21 6.01
C THR A 419 -4.67 -20.46 6.48
N VAL A 420 -4.87 -20.78 7.75
CA VAL A 420 -6.23 -20.97 8.32
C VAL A 420 -7.05 -19.67 8.24
N LEU A 421 -6.44 -18.54 8.60
CA LEU A 421 -7.09 -17.22 8.51
C LEU A 421 -7.46 -16.88 7.06
N SER A 422 -6.60 -17.20 6.08
CA SER A 422 -6.89 -16.99 4.65
C SER A 422 -8.11 -17.79 4.20
N ILE A 423 -8.19 -19.07 4.58
CA ILE A 423 -9.34 -19.93 4.26
C ILE A 423 -10.61 -19.34 4.87
N LEU A 424 -10.57 -18.94 6.14
CA LEU A 424 -11.71 -18.31 6.82
C LEU A 424 -12.12 -17.01 6.15
N PHE A 425 -11.16 -16.15 5.82
CA PHE A 425 -11.40 -14.88 5.13
C PHE A 425 -12.10 -15.10 3.78
N LEU A 426 -11.53 -15.96 2.94
CA LEU A 426 -12.11 -16.27 1.63
C LEU A 426 -13.51 -16.86 1.73
N PHE A 427 -13.73 -17.75 2.70
CA PHE A 427 -15.06 -18.32 2.96
C PHE A 427 -16.07 -17.23 3.36
N LEU A 428 -15.72 -16.35 4.30
CA LEU A 428 -16.62 -15.30 4.77
C LEU A 428 -16.94 -14.28 3.66
N VAL A 429 -15.93 -13.86 2.90
CA VAL A 429 -16.12 -12.92 1.78
C VAL A 429 -16.95 -13.57 0.66
N TYR A 430 -16.66 -14.84 0.34
CA TYR A 430 -17.47 -15.60 -0.63
C TYR A 430 -18.96 -15.64 -0.24
N ARG A 431 -19.28 -15.91 1.04
CA ARG A 431 -20.65 -15.90 1.56
C ARG A 431 -21.35 -14.55 1.39
N VAL A 432 -20.61 -13.44 1.57
CA VAL A 432 -21.16 -12.10 1.35
C VAL A 432 -21.42 -11.86 -0.13
N ILE A 433 -20.49 -12.25 -1.00
CA ILE A 433 -20.60 -12.10 -2.46
C ILE A 433 -21.75 -12.95 -3.00
N GLU A 434 -21.87 -14.20 -2.58
CA GLU A 434 -22.95 -15.12 -2.99
C GLU A 434 -24.33 -14.56 -2.61
N LYS A 435 -24.46 -14.03 -1.39
CA LYS A 435 -25.72 -13.42 -0.91
C LYS A 435 -26.06 -12.12 -1.64
N GLY A 436 -25.05 -11.39 -2.10
CA GLY A 436 -25.20 -10.12 -2.80
C GLY A 436 -25.74 -8.97 -1.95
N PRO A 437 -25.95 -7.79 -2.57
CA PRO A 437 -26.63 -6.67 -1.94
C PRO A 437 -28.10 -7.00 -1.66
N GLU A 438 -28.62 -6.46 -0.53
CA GLU A 438 -30.04 -6.63 -0.18
C GLU A 438 -30.93 -5.96 -1.24
N GLU A 439 -31.74 -6.74 -1.93
CA GLU A 439 -32.75 -6.21 -2.84
C GLU A 439 -33.85 -5.48 -2.07
N ALA A 440 -34.49 -4.48 -2.70
CA ALA A 440 -35.69 -3.92 -2.17
C ALA A 440 -36.70 -5.07 -2.04
N GLN A 441 -37.16 -5.37 -0.82
CA GLN A 441 -38.34 -6.23 -0.69
C GLN A 441 -39.43 -5.57 -1.54
N GLY A 442 -39.70 -6.17 -2.70
CA GLY A 442 -40.83 -5.77 -3.50
C GLY A 442 -42.03 -5.80 -2.58
N THR A 443 -42.75 -4.72 -2.48
CA THR A 443 -44.15 -4.73 -2.06
C THR A 443 -44.81 -5.72 -2.98
N ALA A 444 -44.89 -6.98 -2.54
CA ALA A 444 -45.81 -7.92 -3.12
C ALA A 444 -47.20 -7.28 -2.91
N GLN A 445 -47.75 -6.74 -3.98
CA GLN A 445 -49.18 -6.46 -4.10
C GLN A 445 -49.90 -7.79 -4.42
#